data_aa433a517c4da11e316e5b2e2b8205fc
#
_entry.id   aa433a517c4da11e316e5b2e2b8205fc
#
_cell.length_a   1.000
_cell.length_b   1.000
_cell.length_c   1.000
_cell.angle_alpha   90.00
_cell.angle_beta   90.00
_cell.angle_gamma   90.00
#
_symmetry.space_group_name_H-M   'P 1'
#
loop_
_entity.id
_entity.type
_entity.pdbx_description
1 polymer ?
#
loop_
_entity_poly.entity_id
_entity_poly.type
_entity_poly.pdbx_seq_one_letter_code
_entity_poly.pdbx_strand_id
1 'polypeptide(L)'
;MVFSQRLPEYILPFISLSSPTNTPANPDSFPNSQHYRTDPKDLCLVITIIAVYAILRDALRLGVFEPFARWKLSRDIKLQRKQHTGTSNGNASVFGNGNGNSNPKFMLTKADRRKIHRSVLRFAEQGWSVVYYTLQWGFGLYVYSNLPTRVLDPVDAWIGYPHVALAAPVKIYYLTELAFYLHQMLILNAEARRKDHVQMMTHHIVTVFLMWASYYYNLTRIGCLVMLLMDLCDIFLPLAKMLRYLNLPQIYPDLTFGTFMLTWFVTRHVLFPIAIKSTIFDMRRLIPFDWDPERGYYHTLGSHTMFYLCLLALEVMQMIWFAMIVRVAWKVVTGEGATDVRSDEEGEDEDDSGDIKNKQE
;
A
#
# COMPACT_ATOMS: atom_id res chain seq x y z
N MET A 1 -16.28 -21.28 -18.22
CA MET A 1 -16.63 -22.61 -17.68
C MET A 1 -16.02 -23.83 -18.41
N VAL A 2 -15.37 -23.67 -19.56
CA VAL A 2 -14.89 -24.83 -20.39
C VAL A 2 -13.48 -25.30 -20.00
N PHE A 3 -12.67 -24.48 -19.28
CA PHE A 3 -11.30 -24.85 -18.91
C PHE A 3 -11.18 -25.73 -17.66
N SER A 4 -12.19 -25.76 -16.77
CA SER A 4 -12.09 -26.48 -15.49
C SER A 4 -12.21 -28.00 -15.59
N GLN A 5 -12.76 -28.53 -16.70
CA GLN A 5 -13.00 -29.98 -16.84
C GLN A 5 -11.75 -30.81 -17.21
N ARG A 6 -10.58 -30.17 -17.42
CA ARG A 6 -9.34 -30.86 -17.80
C ARG A 6 -8.21 -30.77 -16.74
N LEU A 7 -8.42 -30.01 -15.67
CA LEU A 7 -7.39 -29.85 -14.65
C LEU A 7 -7.59 -30.84 -13.50
N PRO A 8 -6.53 -31.41 -12.96
CA PRO A 8 -6.58 -32.27 -11.79
C PRO A 8 -7.21 -31.51 -10.60
N GLU A 9 -8.04 -32.19 -9.79
CA GLU A 9 -8.76 -31.60 -8.65
C GLU A 9 -7.84 -30.92 -7.64
N TYR A 10 -6.60 -31.37 -7.48
CA TYR A 10 -5.63 -30.77 -6.56
C TYR A 10 -5.06 -29.44 -7.06
N ILE A 11 -5.21 -29.08 -8.35
CA ILE A 11 -4.76 -27.80 -8.91
C ILE A 11 -5.86 -26.73 -8.80
N LEU A 12 -7.14 -27.15 -8.83
CA LEU A 12 -8.27 -26.22 -8.84
C LEU A 12 -8.22 -25.16 -7.70
N PRO A 13 -7.88 -25.49 -6.45
CA PRO A 13 -7.83 -24.50 -5.37
C PRO A 13 -6.77 -23.39 -5.59
N PHE A 14 -5.76 -23.62 -6.41
CA PHE A 14 -4.73 -22.63 -6.71
C PHE A 14 -5.15 -21.58 -7.74
N ILE A 15 -6.21 -21.85 -8.54
CA ILE A 15 -6.60 -21.01 -9.67
C ILE A 15 -8.08 -20.59 -9.63
N SER A 16 -8.87 -21.11 -8.69
CA SER A 16 -10.30 -20.81 -8.58
C SER A 16 -10.70 -20.67 -7.11
N LEU A 17 -11.83 -19.97 -6.90
CA LEU A 17 -12.44 -19.88 -5.58
C LEU A 17 -12.97 -21.24 -5.13
N SER A 18 -12.68 -21.61 -3.89
CA SER A 18 -13.08 -22.89 -3.29
C SER A 18 -14.50 -22.80 -2.69
N SER A 19 -15.15 -23.96 -2.53
CA SER A 19 -16.42 -24.14 -1.82
C SER A 19 -17.59 -23.29 -2.35
N PRO A 20 -17.99 -23.47 -3.63
CA PRO A 20 -19.18 -22.82 -4.16
C PRO A 20 -20.42 -23.27 -3.38
N THR A 21 -21.35 -22.35 -3.14
CA THR A 21 -22.61 -22.60 -2.44
C THR A 21 -23.78 -22.01 -3.20
N ASN A 22 -24.99 -22.43 -2.84
CA ASN A 22 -26.18 -21.85 -3.43
C ASN A 22 -26.32 -20.38 -3.02
N THR A 23 -26.74 -19.55 -3.98
CA THR A 23 -27.07 -18.15 -3.69
C THR A 23 -28.23 -18.11 -2.69
N PRO A 24 -28.15 -17.32 -1.60
CA PRO A 24 -29.25 -17.11 -0.68
C PRO A 24 -30.52 -16.65 -1.42
N ALA A 25 -31.69 -16.98 -0.89
CA ALA A 25 -32.96 -16.56 -1.50
C ALA A 25 -33.10 -15.04 -1.58
N ASN A 26 -32.57 -14.33 -0.57
CA ASN A 26 -32.49 -12.87 -0.53
C ASN A 26 -31.02 -12.47 -0.29
N PRO A 27 -30.19 -12.39 -1.32
CA PRO A 27 -28.81 -11.99 -1.17
C PRO A 27 -28.75 -10.49 -0.81
N ASP A 28 -27.96 -10.17 0.18
CA ASP A 28 -27.75 -8.80 0.66
C ASP A 28 -26.75 -8.00 -0.18
N SER A 29 -26.02 -8.71 -1.05
CA SER A 29 -25.01 -8.13 -1.94
C SER A 29 -24.88 -9.00 -3.20
N PHE A 30 -24.59 -8.37 -4.33
CA PHE A 30 -24.31 -9.04 -5.60
C PHE A 30 -25.28 -10.17 -5.98
N PRO A 31 -26.59 -9.91 -6.18
CA PRO A 31 -27.61 -10.94 -6.36
C PRO A 31 -27.35 -11.87 -7.57
N ASN A 32 -26.63 -11.37 -8.57
CA ASN A 32 -26.30 -12.13 -9.79
C ASN A 32 -24.93 -12.84 -9.72
N SER A 33 -24.25 -12.80 -8.58
CA SER A 33 -22.93 -13.40 -8.40
C SER A 33 -23.06 -14.83 -7.86
N GLN A 34 -22.10 -15.70 -8.22
CA GLN A 34 -21.91 -16.96 -7.51
C GLN A 34 -21.49 -16.69 -6.07
N HIS A 35 -22.03 -17.46 -5.13
CA HIS A 35 -21.69 -17.38 -3.73
C HIS A 35 -20.78 -18.56 -3.31
N TYR A 36 -19.97 -18.31 -2.30
CA TYR A 36 -18.98 -19.24 -1.80
C TYR A 36 -18.96 -19.23 -0.26
N ARG A 37 -18.54 -20.34 0.34
CA ARG A 37 -18.21 -20.40 1.76
C ARG A 37 -16.72 -20.15 1.98
N THR A 38 -16.35 -19.77 3.19
CA THR A 38 -14.95 -19.74 3.62
C THR A 38 -14.40 -21.17 3.71
N ASP A 39 -13.20 -21.40 3.19
CA ASP A 39 -12.59 -22.72 3.13
C ASP A 39 -11.06 -22.62 3.36
N PRO A 40 -10.44 -23.53 4.12
CA PRO A 40 -8.97 -23.57 4.24
C PRO A 40 -8.23 -23.69 2.91
N LYS A 41 -8.85 -24.27 1.88
CA LYS A 41 -8.30 -24.35 0.51
C LYS A 41 -8.11 -22.98 -0.15
N ASP A 42 -8.76 -21.93 0.34
CA ASP A 42 -8.57 -20.56 -0.14
C ASP A 42 -7.13 -20.08 0.06
N LEU A 43 -6.39 -20.66 1.01
CA LEU A 43 -4.95 -20.38 1.18
C LEU A 43 -4.12 -20.79 -0.04
N CYS A 44 -4.54 -21.80 -0.80
CA CYS A 44 -3.88 -22.17 -2.05
C CYS A 44 -3.96 -21.04 -3.07
N LEU A 45 -5.13 -20.41 -3.20
CA LEU A 45 -5.32 -19.26 -4.07
C LEU A 45 -4.52 -18.05 -3.58
N VAL A 46 -4.47 -17.80 -2.26
CA VAL A 46 -3.65 -16.73 -1.66
C VAL A 46 -2.17 -16.90 -2.03
N ILE A 47 -1.62 -18.12 -1.95
CA ILE A 47 -0.23 -18.41 -2.34
C ILE A 47 -0.02 -18.07 -3.83
N THR A 48 -0.95 -18.43 -4.69
CA THR A 48 -0.86 -18.10 -6.12
C THR A 48 -0.90 -16.59 -6.35
N ILE A 49 -1.78 -15.87 -5.66
CA ILE A 49 -1.87 -14.41 -5.78
C ILE A 49 -0.58 -13.74 -5.28
N ILE A 50 0.03 -14.22 -4.18
CA ILE A 50 1.34 -13.75 -3.71
C ILE A 50 2.40 -13.89 -4.81
N ALA A 51 2.48 -15.05 -5.45
CA ALA A 51 3.42 -15.28 -6.55
C ALA A 51 3.15 -14.34 -7.74
N VAL A 52 1.88 -14.14 -8.10
CA VAL A 52 1.46 -13.19 -9.15
C VAL A 52 1.87 -11.77 -8.77
N TYR A 53 1.66 -11.33 -7.53
CA TYR A 53 2.06 -10.00 -7.08
C TYR A 53 3.57 -9.80 -7.11
N ALA A 54 4.36 -10.80 -6.74
CA ALA A 54 5.82 -10.74 -6.85
C ALA A 54 6.27 -10.53 -8.31
N ILE A 55 5.69 -11.31 -9.25
CA ILE A 55 5.99 -11.18 -10.68
C ILE A 55 5.54 -9.82 -11.22
N LEU A 56 4.32 -9.37 -10.90
CA LEU A 56 3.78 -8.08 -11.36
C LEU A 56 4.59 -6.90 -10.81
N ARG A 57 4.98 -6.95 -9.53
CA ARG A 57 5.85 -5.94 -8.90
C ARG A 57 7.13 -5.78 -9.69
N ASP A 58 7.84 -6.87 -9.97
CA ASP A 58 9.11 -6.82 -10.68
C ASP A 58 8.94 -6.45 -12.15
N ALA A 59 7.90 -6.94 -12.81
CA ALA A 59 7.58 -6.58 -14.19
C ALA A 59 7.29 -5.08 -14.34
N LEU A 60 6.47 -4.49 -13.47
CA LEU A 60 6.18 -3.05 -13.49
C LEU A 60 7.40 -2.22 -13.10
N ARG A 61 8.14 -2.65 -12.07
CA ARG A 61 9.36 -1.96 -11.63
C ARG A 61 10.38 -1.87 -12.76
N LEU A 62 10.74 -3.01 -13.34
CA LEU A 62 11.80 -3.10 -14.36
C LEU A 62 11.33 -2.66 -15.75
N GLY A 63 10.08 -2.96 -16.12
CA GLY A 63 9.54 -2.72 -17.46
C GLY A 63 8.97 -1.32 -17.67
N VAL A 64 8.47 -0.66 -16.60
CA VAL A 64 7.76 0.61 -16.72
C VAL A 64 8.45 1.72 -15.90
N PHE A 65 8.55 1.53 -14.60
CA PHE A 65 8.94 2.62 -13.70
C PHE A 65 10.43 2.97 -13.79
N GLU A 66 11.33 2.00 -13.80
CA GLU A 66 12.77 2.29 -13.93
C GLU A 66 13.14 2.94 -15.26
N PRO A 67 12.69 2.43 -16.44
CA PRO A 67 12.98 3.06 -17.72
C PRO A 67 12.43 4.49 -17.80
N PHE A 68 11.21 4.71 -17.32
CA PHE A 68 10.58 6.03 -17.32
C PHE A 68 11.35 7.02 -16.44
N ALA A 69 11.64 6.68 -15.20
CA ALA A 69 12.36 7.55 -14.27
C ALA A 69 13.79 7.85 -14.78
N ARG A 70 14.48 6.85 -15.31
CA ARG A 70 15.82 7.00 -15.90
C ARG A 70 15.81 7.96 -17.10
N TRP A 71 14.84 7.81 -17.98
CA TRP A 71 14.65 8.70 -19.12
C TRP A 71 14.39 10.15 -18.67
N LYS A 72 13.42 10.34 -17.75
CA LYS A 72 13.02 11.66 -17.27
C LYS A 72 14.18 12.38 -16.55
N LEU A 73 14.80 11.75 -15.56
CA LEU A 73 15.87 12.33 -14.76
C LEU A 73 17.12 12.61 -15.60
N SER A 74 17.49 11.72 -16.52
CA SER A 74 18.62 11.96 -17.43
C SER A 74 18.38 13.14 -18.37
N ARG A 75 17.14 13.31 -18.84
CA ARG A 75 16.74 14.44 -19.67
C ARG A 75 16.80 15.74 -18.88
N ASP A 76 16.28 15.78 -17.67
CA ASP A 76 16.22 16.99 -16.86
C ASP A 76 17.61 17.51 -16.49
N ILE A 77 18.54 16.64 -16.10
CA ILE A 77 19.94 17.02 -15.83
C ILE A 77 20.64 17.58 -17.10
N LYS A 78 20.37 16.96 -18.25
CA LYS A 78 20.91 17.49 -19.51
C LYS A 78 20.38 18.88 -19.86
N LEU A 79 19.11 19.15 -19.58
CA LEU A 79 18.47 20.45 -19.81
C LEU A 79 19.02 21.51 -18.86
N GLN A 80 19.11 21.20 -17.54
CA GLN A 80 19.69 22.12 -16.55
C GLN A 80 21.11 22.53 -16.91
N ARG A 81 21.97 21.61 -17.32
CA ARG A 81 23.35 21.91 -17.74
C ARG A 81 23.41 22.77 -19.00
N LYS A 82 22.52 22.54 -19.98
CA LYS A 82 22.45 23.41 -21.17
C LYS A 82 22.10 24.85 -20.81
N GLN A 83 21.19 25.06 -19.85
CA GLN A 83 20.82 26.40 -19.38
C GLN A 83 22.00 27.10 -18.70
N HIS A 84 22.73 26.41 -17.81
CA HIS A 84 23.91 26.97 -17.14
C HIS A 84 25.04 27.34 -18.11
N THR A 85 25.29 26.56 -19.18
CA THR A 85 26.33 26.83 -20.16
C THR A 85 25.93 27.99 -21.10
N GLY A 86 24.63 28.13 -21.41
CA GLY A 86 24.10 29.23 -22.22
C GLY A 86 24.21 30.60 -21.52
N THR A 87 24.06 30.62 -20.19
CA THR A 87 24.15 31.86 -19.39
C THR A 87 25.60 32.30 -19.17
N SER A 88 26.57 31.36 -19.15
CA SER A 88 28.00 31.67 -18.95
C SER A 88 28.68 32.26 -20.19
N ASN A 89 28.13 32.04 -21.38
CA ASN A 89 28.73 32.57 -22.63
C ASN A 89 28.33 34.02 -22.95
N GLY A 90 27.54 34.67 -22.09
CA GLY A 90 27.14 36.08 -22.26
C GLY A 90 28.23 37.11 -21.89
N ASN A 91 29.30 36.73 -21.18
CA ASN A 91 30.33 37.66 -20.66
C ASN A 91 31.78 37.32 -21.01
N ALA A 92 32.05 36.43 -21.98
CA ALA A 92 33.39 36.16 -22.44
C ALA A 92 33.58 36.80 -23.82
N SER A 93 34.01 38.05 -23.83
CA SER A 93 34.50 38.73 -25.02
C SER A 93 35.83 38.12 -25.51
N VAL A 94 35.84 37.72 -26.80
CA VAL A 94 36.94 37.87 -27.75
C VAL A 94 38.37 37.56 -27.25
N PHE A 95 38.86 36.39 -27.61
CA PHE A 95 40.16 36.08 -28.26
C PHE A 95 40.39 34.57 -28.20
N GLY A 96 40.41 33.92 -29.37
CA GLY A 96 40.79 32.50 -29.42
C GLY A 96 40.28 31.83 -30.69
N ASN A 97 41.03 31.97 -31.77
CA ASN A 97 40.87 31.24 -33.03
C ASN A 97 41.16 29.74 -32.76
N GLY A 98 40.17 28.89 -32.89
CA GLY A 98 40.29 27.45 -32.68
C GLY A 98 39.18 26.68 -33.39
N ASN A 99 39.44 26.27 -34.61
CA ASN A 99 38.61 25.43 -35.46
C ASN A 99 38.43 24.06 -34.80
N GLY A 100 37.25 23.79 -34.21
CA GLY A 100 36.94 22.53 -33.57
C GLY A 100 35.43 22.34 -33.44
N ASN A 101 34.81 21.83 -34.51
CA ASN A 101 33.40 21.41 -34.53
C ASN A 101 33.21 20.14 -33.69
N SER A 102 33.32 20.25 -32.36
CA SER A 102 32.99 19.21 -31.41
C SER A 102 31.84 19.70 -30.53
N ASN A 103 30.61 19.35 -30.93
CA ASN A 103 29.50 19.37 -29.99
C ASN A 103 29.96 18.69 -28.71
N PRO A 104 30.05 19.38 -27.55
CA PRO A 104 30.43 18.71 -26.31
C PRO A 104 29.35 17.69 -26.02
N LYS A 105 29.68 16.40 -26.21
CA LYS A 105 28.84 15.30 -25.74
C LYS A 105 28.70 15.51 -24.24
N PHE A 106 27.57 16.05 -23.79
CA PHE A 106 27.22 16.22 -22.37
C PHE A 106 27.17 14.84 -21.71
N MET A 107 28.33 14.36 -21.26
CA MET A 107 28.40 13.12 -20.51
C MET A 107 27.99 13.38 -19.04
N LEU A 108 27.07 12.58 -18.54
CA LEU A 108 26.70 12.57 -17.12
C LEU A 108 27.95 12.20 -16.29
N THR A 109 28.21 12.94 -15.21
CA THR A 109 29.30 12.60 -14.28
C THR A 109 29.00 11.29 -13.56
N LYS A 110 30.00 10.66 -12.96
CA LYS A 110 29.84 9.44 -12.16
C LYS A 110 28.88 9.69 -10.97
N ALA A 111 28.97 10.85 -10.32
CA ALA A 111 28.08 11.28 -9.24
C ALA A 111 26.62 11.44 -9.71
N ASP A 112 26.39 12.10 -10.87
CA ASP A 112 25.04 12.22 -11.43
C ASP A 112 24.42 10.86 -11.71
N ARG A 113 25.20 9.92 -12.28
CA ARG A 113 24.70 8.56 -12.56
C ARG A 113 24.32 7.82 -11.29
N ARG A 114 25.10 7.94 -10.22
CA ARG A 114 24.77 7.34 -8.90
C ARG A 114 23.49 7.96 -8.32
N LYS A 115 23.38 9.31 -8.34
CA LYS A 115 22.18 10.00 -7.86
C LYS A 115 20.93 9.61 -8.65
N ILE A 116 21.01 9.60 -9.99
CA ILE A 116 19.92 9.15 -10.85
C ILE A 116 19.54 7.70 -10.50
N HIS A 117 20.50 6.80 -10.39
CA HIS A 117 20.25 5.39 -10.11
C HIS A 117 19.49 5.19 -8.80
N ARG A 118 19.89 5.85 -7.71
CA ARG A 118 19.20 5.81 -6.41
C ARG A 118 17.76 6.32 -6.52
N SER A 119 17.56 7.48 -7.14
CA SER A 119 16.21 8.05 -7.33
C SER A 119 15.33 7.17 -8.20
N VAL A 120 15.88 6.52 -9.23
CA VAL A 120 15.18 5.59 -10.12
C VAL A 120 14.67 4.37 -9.33
N LEU A 121 15.53 3.74 -8.51
CA LEU A 121 15.14 2.58 -7.71
C LEU A 121 14.03 2.95 -6.73
N ARG A 122 14.21 4.03 -5.97
CA ARG A 122 13.21 4.49 -5.00
C ARG A 122 11.88 4.87 -5.68
N PHE A 123 11.93 5.52 -6.84
CA PHE A 123 10.74 5.82 -7.63
C PHE A 123 10.00 4.55 -8.06
N ALA A 124 10.74 3.56 -8.56
CA ALA A 124 10.16 2.32 -9.06
C ALA A 124 9.52 1.47 -7.95
N GLU A 125 10.11 1.45 -6.76
CA GLU A 125 9.54 0.80 -5.58
C GLU A 125 8.21 1.43 -5.16
N GLN A 126 8.12 2.77 -5.14
CA GLN A 126 6.86 3.45 -4.81
C GLN A 126 5.80 3.26 -5.91
N GLY A 127 6.22 3.11 -7.17
CA GLY A 127 5.30 2.92 -8.30
C GLY A 127 4.41 1.70 -8.18
N TRP A 128 4.95 0.57 -7.72
CA TRP A 128 4.17 -0.63 -7.44
C TRP A 128 3.06 -0.36 -6.40
N SER A 129 3.41 0.30 -5.29
CA SER A 129 2.46 0.62 -4.22
C SER A 129 1.32 1.52 -4.73
N VAL A 130 1.62 2.55 -5.53
CA VAL A 130 0.58 3.42 -6.12
C VAL A 130 -0.37 2.62 -7.00
N VAL A 131 0.14 1.75 -7.88
CA VAL A 131 -0.70 0.92 -8.77
C VAL A 131 -1.57 -0.01 -7.95
N TYR A 132 -0.97 -0.74 -7.01
CA TYR A 132 -1.72 -1.70 -6.19
C TYR A 132 -2.83 -1.00 -5.39
N TYR A 133 -2.49 -0.02 -4.55
CA TYR A 133 -3.49 0.64 -3.69
C TYR A 133 -4.58 1.35 -4.49
N THR A 134 -4.26 1.93 -5.65
CA THR A 134 -5.28 2.56 -6.50
C THR A 134 -6.27 1.54 -7.05
N LEU A 135 -5.79 0.41 -7.59
CA LEU A 135 -6.65 -0.63 -8.15
C LEU A 135 -7.44 -1.35 -7.05
N GLN A 136 -6.78 -1.69 -5.95
CA GLN A 136 -7.38 -2.42 -4.85
C GLN A 136 -8.41 -1.57 -4.09
N TRP A 137 -8.10 -0.30 -3.82
CA TRP A 137 -9.07 0.63 -3.23
C TRP A 137 -10.28 0.86 -4.13
N GLY A 138 -10.07 1.02 -5.45
CA GLY A 138 -11.16 1.12 -6.43
C GLY A 138 -12.03 -0.14 -6.45
N PHE A 139 -11.43 -1.32 -6.38
CA PHE A 139 -12.16 -2.59 -6.27
C PHE A 139 -12.88 -2.70 -4.93
N GLY A 140 -12.23 -2.32 -3.82
CA GLY A 140 -12.84 -2.27 -2.49
C GLY A 140 -14.04 -1.32 -2.44
N LEU A 141 -13.93 -0.14 -3.06
CA LEU A 141 -15.05 0.80 -3.18
C LEU A 141 -16.23 0.20 -3.96
N TYR A 142 -15.95 -0.51 -5.06
CA TYR A 142 -16.97 -1.25 -5.81
C TYR A 142 -17.63 -2.34 -4.95
N VAL A 143 -16.84 -3.13 -4.23
CA VAL A 143 -17.37 -4.16 -3.32
C VAL A 143 -18.22 -3.52 -2.23
N TYR A 144 -17.69 -2.51 -1.56
CA TYR A 144 -18.35 -1.82 -0.46
C TYR A 144 -19.65 -1.14 -0.88
N SER A 145 -19.72 -0.51 -2.06
CA SER A 145 -20.93 0.13 -2.56
C SER A 145 -22.09 -0.85 -2.84
N ASN A 146 -21.80 -2.13 -2.91
CA ASN A 146 -22.79 -3.20 -3.06
C ASN A 146 -23.09 -3.92 -1.73
N LEU A 147 -22.45 -3.52 -0.62
CA LEU A 147 -22.75 -4.01 0.73
C LEU A 147 -23.75 -3.07 1.41
N PRO A 148 -24.59 -3.59 2.33
CA PRO A 148 -25.55 -2.76 3.06
C PRO A 148 -24.90 -1.84 4.10
N THR A 149 -23.61 -2.03 4.42
CA THR A 149 -22.90 -1.34 5.50
C THR A 149 -22.69 0.14 5.17
N ARG A 150 -22.93 1.02 6.15
CA ARG A 150 -22.71 2.48 6.06
C ARG A 150 -21.49 2.88 6.87
N VAL A 151 -20.66 3.80 6.33
CA VAL A 151 -19.40 4.23 6.98
C VAL A 151 -19.66 4.92 8.33
N LEU A 152 -20.65 5.83 8.37
CA LEU A 152 -20.96 6.62 9.58
C LEU A 152 -21.85 5.87 10.58
N ASP A 153 -22.53 4.82 10.14
CA ASP A 153 -23.38 3.97 10.98
C ASP A 153 -23.25 2.50 10.54
N PRO A 154 -22.17 1.80 10.96
CA PRO A 154 -21.89 0.46 10.47
C PRO A 154 -22.72 -0.65 11.15
N VAL A 155 -23.87 -0.33 11.74
CA VAL A 155 -24.77 -1.29 12.39
C VAL A 155 -25.19 -2.41 11.45
N ASP A 156 -25.42 -2.10 10.16
CA ASP A 156 -25.81 -3.09 9.15
C ASP A 156 -24.71 -4.16 8.89
N ALA A 157 -23.48 -3.93 9.36
CA ALA A 157 -22.42 -4.94 9.28
C ALA A 157 -22.71 -6.18 10.16
N TRP A 158 -23.56 -6.03 11.19
CA TRP A 158 -23.86 -7.07 12.18
C TRP A 158 -25.20 -7.75 11.94
N ILE A 159 -26.09 -7.09 11.19
CA ILE A 159 -27.43 -7.62 10.92
C ILE A 159 -27.34 -8.84 10.00
N GLY A 160 -28.02 -9.92 10.39
CA GLY A 160 -28.06 -11.17 9.63
C GLY A 160 -26.80 -12.04 9.78
N TYR A 161 -25.98 -11.80 10.80
CA TYR A 161 -24.89 -12.71 11.14
C TYR A 161 -25.40 -14.15 11.42
N PRO A 162 -24.68 -15.18 10.95
CA PRO A 162 -23.39 -15.21 10.27
C PRO A 162 -23.51 -15.04 8.75
N HIS A 163 -22.60 -14.26 8.16
CA HIS A 163 -22.55 -14.04 6.72
C HIS A 163 -21.75 -15.16 6.02
N VAL A 164 -22.28 -16.39 6.08
CA VAL A 164 -21.59 -17.60 5.61
C VAL A 164 -21.43 -17.64 4.09
N ALA A 165 -22.47 -17.16 3.36
CA ALA A 165 -22.47 -17.15 1.90
C ALA A 165 -21.91 -15.82 1.40
N LEU A 166 -20.65 -15.83 0.95
CA LEU A 166 -19.96 -14.67 0.41
C LEU A 166 -20.12 -14.61 -1.11
N ALA A 167 -20.50 -13.47 -1.64
CA ALA A 167 -20.46 -13.23 -3.07
C ALA A 167 -19.01 -13.26 -3.60
N ALA A 168 -18.80 -13.76 -4.83
CA ALA A 168 -17.47 -13.86 -5.42
C ALA A 168 -16.64 -12.58 -5.32
N PRO A 169 -17.15 -11.36 -5.62
CA PRO A 169 -16.36 -10.13 -5.48
C PRO A 169 -15.88 -9.87 -4.05
N VAL A 170 -16.71 -10.13 -3.04
CA VAL A 170 -16.34 -9.98 -1.62
C VAL A 170 -15.20 -10.94 -1.26
N LYS A 171 -15.34 -12.20 -1.66
CA LYS A 171 -14.33 -13.23 -1.40
C LYS A 171 -13.01 -12.91 -2.10
N ILE A 172 -13.04 -12.50 -3.37
CA ILE A 172 -11.84 -12.10 -4.11
C ILE A 172 -11.16 -10.90 -3.44
N TYR A 173 -11.92 -9.88 -3.03
CA TYR A 173 -11.39 -8.71 -2.36
C TYR A 173 -10.62 -9.10 -1.10
N TYR A 174 -11.18 -9.95 -0.24
CA TYR A 174 -10.51 -10.44 0.96
C TYR A 174 -9.22 -11.21 0.66
N LEU A 175 -9.26 -12.13 -0.31
CA LEU A 175 -8.12 -12.98 -0.61
C LEU A 175 -6.98 -12.18 -1.28
N THR A 176 -7.31 -11.19 -2.10
CA THR A 176 -6.32 -10.30 -2.73
C THR A 176 -5.67 -9.36 -1.71
N GLU A 177 -6.44 -8.82 -0.76
CA GLU A 177 -5.91 -8.03 0.36
C GLU A 177 -4.99 -8.87 1.25
N LEU A 178 -5.47 -10.02 1.71
CA LEU A 178 -4.67 -10.92 2.54
C LEU A 178 -3.35 -11.31 1.86
N ALA A 179 -3.41 -11.64 0.57
CA ALA A 179 -2.23 -11.99 -0.22
C ALA A 179 -1.24 -10.82 -0.33
N PHE A 180 -1.73 -9.59 -0.48
CA PHE A 180 -0.87 -8.41 -0.55
C PHE A 180 -0.15 -8.14 0.77
N TYR A 181 -0.87 -8.15 1.90
CA TYR A 181 -0.23 -7.94 3.21
C TYR A 181 0.78 -9.03 3.55
N LEU A 182 0.50 -10.29 3.20
CA LEU A 182 1.49 -11.38 3.32
C LEU A 182 2.70 -11.15 2.41
N HIS A 183 2.49 -10.72 1.17
CA HIS A 183 3.57 -10.36 0.25
C HIS A 183 4.41 -9.17 0.79
N GLN A 184 3.78 -8.16 1.38
CA GLN A 184 4.50 -7.05 2.01
C GLN A 184 5.34 -7.49 3.22
N MET A 185 4.86 -8.45 4.02
CA MET A 185 5.67 -9.04 5.09
C MET A 185 6.94 -9.74 4.55
N LEU A 186 6.82 -10.44 3.42
CA LEU A 186 7.98 -11.06 2.77
C LEU A 186 8.99 -10.00 2.31
N ILE A 187 8.51 -8.92 1.67
CA ILE A 187 9.36 -7.81 1.23
C ILE A 187 10.04 -7.14 2.44
N LEU A 188 9.29 -6.83 3.49
CA LEU A 188 9.80 -6.17 4.69
C LEU A 188 10.93 -6.96 5.37
N ASN A 189 10.89 -8.31 5.28
CA ASN A 189 11.95 -9.18 5.77
C ASN A 189 13.13 -9.32 4.80
N ALA A 190 12.90 -9.15 3.49
CA ALA A 190 13.94 -9.28 2.47
C ALA A 190 14.76 -7.99 2.29
N GLU A 191 14.18 -6.84 2.58
CA GLU A 191 14.84 -5.53 2.46
C GLU A 191 15.67 -5.18 3.72
N ALA A 192 16.57 -4.19 3.58
CA ALA A 192 17.34 -3.68 4.70
C ALA A 192 16.41 -3.15 5.81
N ARG A 193 16.74 -3.47 7.06
CA ARG A 193 15.91 -3.09 8.21
C ARG A 193 15.91 -1.59 8.40
N ARG A 194 14.72 -0.98 8.37
CA ARG A 194 14.48 0.43 8.68
C ARG A 194 14.37 0.63 10.20
N LYS A 195 14.49 1.87 10.67
CA LYS A 195 14.32 2.22 12.09
C LYS A 195 12.95 1.82 12.66
N ASP A 196 11.91 1.83 11.82
CA ASP A 196 10.52 1.46 12.17
C ASP A 196 10.15 0.00 11.83
N HIS A 197 11.14 -0.85 11.51
CA HIS A 197 10.91 -2.24 11.05
C HIS A 197 10.03 -3.05 12.02
N VAL A 198 10.30 -2.97 13.33
CA VAL A 198 9.52 -3.73 14.33
C VAL A 198 8.07 -3.24 14.39
N GLN A 199 7.83 -1.92 14.35
CA GLN A 199 6.47 -1.35 14.34
C GLN A 199 5.70 -1.78 13.09
N MET A 200 6.33 -1.70 11.91
CA MET A 200 5.73 -2.14 10.66
C MET A 200 5.42 -3.64 10.65
N MET A 201 6.34 -4.46 11.13
CA MET A 201 6.12 -5.90 11.24
C MET A 201 4.96 -6.22 12.19
N THR A 202 4.92 -5.60 13.37
CA THR A 202 3.84 -5.79 14.35
C THR A 202 2.48 -5.39 13.75
N HIS A 203 2.43 -4.24 13.05
CA HIS A 203 1.23 -3.81 12.34
C HIS A 203 0.76 -4.87 11.33
N HIS A 204 1.66 -5.34 10.47
CA HIS A 204 1.31 -6.35 9.46
C HIS A 204 0.83 -7.66 10.09
N ILE A 205 1.46 -8.12 11.16
CA ILE A 205 1.02 -9.33 11.88
C ILE A 205 -0.41 -9.16 12.42
N VAL A 206 -0.70 -8.04 13.10
CA VAL A 206 -2.03 -7.77 13.64
C VAL A 206 -3.06 -7.62 12.53
N THR A 207 -2.72 -6.94 11.43
CA THR A 207 -3.60 -6.73 10.28
C THR A 207 -3.92 -8.05 9.58
N VAL A 208 -2.91 -8.88 9.26
CA VAL A 208 -3.10 -10.21 8.65
C VAL A 208 -3.95 -11.10 9.55
N PHE A 209 -3.68 -11.08 10.87
CA PHE A 209 -4.46 -11.83 11.83
C PHE A 209 -5.93 -11.37 11.85
N LEU A 210 -6.20 -10.06 11.89
CA LEU A 210 -7.56 -9.52 11.86
C LEU A 210 -8.30 -9.85 10.56
N MET A 211 -7.63 -9.74 9.41
CA MET A 211 -8.23 -10.12 8.12
C MET A 211 -8.57 -11.61 8.09
N TRP A 212 -7.64 -12.48 8.47
CA TRP A 212 -7.88 -13.91 8.55
C TRP A 212 -9.00 -14.25 9.54
N ALA A 213 -8.97 -13.68 10.75
CA ALA A 213 -9.96 -13.91 11.77
C ALA A 213 -11.35 -13.43 11.33
N SER A 214 -11.47 -12.20 10.79
CA SER A 214 -12.76 -11.67 10.31
C SER A 214 -13.32 -12.50 9.15
N TYR A 215 -12.46 -13.01 8.26
CA TYR A 215 -12.83 -13.92 7.18
C TYR A 215 -13.36 -15.24 7.72
N TYR A 216 -12.63 -15.89 8.62
CA TYR A 216 -13.01 -17.18 9.21
C TYR A 216 -14.25 -17.08 10.13
N TYR A 217 -14.38 -15.98 10.86
CA TYR A 217 -15.50 -15.72 11.78
C TYR A 217 -16.76 -15.15 11.09
N ASN A 218 -16.79 -15.12 9.76
CA ASN A 218 -17.91 -14.60 8.95
C ASN A 218 -18.26 -13.12 9.24
N LEU A 219 -17.27 -12.30 9.61
CA LEU A 219 -17.39 -10.87 9.91
C LEU A 219 -16.91 -10.02 8.73
N THR A 220 -17.16 -10.47 7.50
CA THR A 220 -16.55 -9.90 6.29
C THR A 220 -17.06 -8.51 5.96
N ARG A 221 -18.27 -8.12 6.33
CA ARG A 221 -18.80 -6.79 6.05
C ARG A 221 -18.02 -5.69 6.76
N ILE A 222 -17.78 -5.84 8.06
CA ILE A 222 -16.98 -4.86 8.81
C ILE A 222 -15.52 -4.88 8.36
N GLY A 223 -15.00 -6.06 8.02
CA GLY A 223 -13.63 -6.16 7.48
C GLY A 223 -13.47 -5.43 6.14
N CYS A 224 -14.43 -5.53 5.20
CA CYS A 224 -14.42 -4.75 3.96
C CYS A 224 -14.40 -3.24 4.24
N LEU A 225 -15.19 -2.76 5.21
CA LEU A 225 -15.18 -1.36 5.62
C LEU A 225 -13.80 -0.93 6.15
N VAL A 226 -13.23 -1.71 7.07
CA VAL A 226 -11.92 -1.38 7.68
C VAL A 226 -10.82 -1.35 6.63
N MET A 227 -10.72 -2.37 5.75
CA MET A 227 -9.74 -2.41 4.67
C MET A 227 -9.88 -1.21 3.73
N LEU A 228 -11.11 -0.88 3.30
CA LEU A 228 -11.37 0.28 2.44
C LEU A 228 -10.91 1.61 3.07
N LEU A 229 -11.13 1.80 4.39
CA LEU A 229 -10.69 3.00 5.11
C LEU A 229 -9.17 3.06 5.23
N MET A 230 -8.51 1.91 5.42
CA MET A 230 -7.06 1.87 5.60
C MET A 230 -6.28 2.15 4.30
N ASP A 231 -6.75 1.66 3.16
CA ASP A 231 -6.00 1.73 1.91
C ASP A 231 -6.01 3.11 1.24
N LEU A 232 -7.02 3.94 1.49
CA LEU A 232 -7.18 5.21 0.78
C LEU A 232 -5.95 6.13 0.90
N CYS A 233 -5.43 6.33 2.09
CA CYS A 233 -4.30 7.22 2.30
C CYS A 233 -2.98 6.62 1.78
N ASP A 234 -2.89 5.29 1.66
CA ASP A 234 -1.70 4.59 1.21
C ASP A 234 -1.46 4.73 -0.32
N ILE A 235 -2.42 5.33 -1.05
CA ILE A 235 -2.22 5.81 -2.42
C ILE A 235 -1.34 7.07 -2.44
N PHE A 236 -1.59 8.02 -1.53
CA PHE A 236 -1.03 9.37 -1.62
C PHE A 236 0.41 9.48 -1.13
N LEU A 237 0.81 8.73 -0.10
CA LEU A 237 2.18 8.79 0.42
C LEU A 237 3.23 8.32 -0.61
N PRO A 238 3.08 7.13 -1.23
CA PRO A 238 3.99 6.71 -2.30
C PRO A 238 3.95 7.67 -3.50
N LEU A 239 2.77 8.19 -3.85
CA LEU A 239 2.62 9.17 -4.94
C LEU A 239 3.41 10.45 -4.64
N ALA A 240 3.32 11.03 -3.43
CA ALA A 240 4.09 12.19 -3.03
C ALA A 240 5.61 11.95 -3.13
N LYS A 241 6.08 10.77 -2.70
CA LYS A 241 7.48 10.35 -2.83
C LYS A 241 7.89 10.24 -4.30
N MET A 242 7.06 9.63 -5.16
CA MET A 242 7.33 9.54 -6.60
C MET A 242 7.50 10.91 -7.25
N LEU A 243 6.61 11.86 -6.95
CA LEU A 243 6.68 13.23 -7.47
C LEU A 243 7.97 13.93 -7.04
N ARG A 244 8.40 13.71 -5.78
CA ARG A 244 9.66 14.24 -5.25
C ARG A 244 10.88 13.61 -5.94
N TYR A 245 10.92 12.31 -6.15
CA TYR A 245 12.04 11.62 -6.81
C TYR A 245 12.20 12.02 -8.28
N LEU A 246 11.11 12.46 -8.94
CA LEU A 246 11.16 13.01 -10.30
C LEU A 246 11.62 14.47 -10.37
N ASN A 247 11.97 15.10 -9.24
CA ASN A 247 12.33 16.52 -9.14
C ASN A 247 11.26 17.44 -9.76
N LEU A 248 9.98 17.14 -9.56
CA LEU A 248 8.90 18.02 -9.99
C LEU A 248 8.84 19.29 -9.12
N PRO A 249 8.19 20.38 -9.59
CA PRO A 249 7.96 21.57 -8.76
C PRO A 249 7.39 21.20 -7.39
N GLN A 250 7.96 21.79 -6.33
CA GLN A 250 7.71 21.42 -4.92
C GLN A 250 6.23 21.45 -4.53
N ILE A 251 5.43 22.28 -5.19
CA ILE A 251 4.00 22.37 -4.94
C ILE A 251 3.24 21.05 -5.13
N TYR A 252 3.64 20.20 -6.09
CA TYR A 252 2.96 18.95 -6.36
C TYR A 252 3.20 17.90 -5.25
N PRO A 253 4.45 17.60 -4.84
CA PRO A 253 4.70 16.73 -3.69
C PRO A 253 4.03 17.26 -2.41
N ASP A 254 4.08 18.58 -2.15
CA ASP A 254 3.51 19.17 -0.93
C ASP A 254 1.98 19.07 -0.89
N LEU A 255 1.31 19.37 -2.02
CA LEU A 255 -0.14 19.20 -2.12
C LEU A 255 -0.56 17.75 -1.94
N THR A 256 0.17 16.82 -2.56
CA THR A 256 -0.11 15.38 -2.43
C THR A 256 0.14 14.90 -1.01
N PHE A 257 1.18 15.40 -0.33
CA PHE A 257 1.44 15.11 1.07
C PHE A 257 0.35 15.71 2.00
N GLY A 258 -0.14 16.91 1.71
CA GLY A 258 -1.28 17.51 2.41
C GLY A 258 -2.55 16.66 2.26
N THR A 259 -2.82 16.16 1.04
CA THR A 259 -3.93 15.23 0.78
C THR A 259 -3.76 13.92 1.57
N PHE A 260 -2.54 13.37 1.61
CA PHE A 260 -2.22 12.20 2.44
C PHE A 260 -2.55 12.46 3.92
N MET A 261 -2.13 13.59 4.49
CA MET A 261 -2.40 13.92 5.89
C MET A 261 -3.90 14.04 6.18
N LEU A 262 -4.64 14.72 5.29
CA LEU A 262 -6.08 14.90 5.43
C LEU A 262 -6.81 13.56 5.36
N THR A 263 -6.51 12.75 4.35
CA THR A 263 -7.12 11.42 4.21
C THR A 263 -6.75 10.49 5.36
N TRP A 264 -5.49 10.53 5.84
CA TRP A 264 -5.06 9.79 7.04
C TRP A 264 -5.91 10.18 8.25
N PHE A 265 -6.02 11.48 8.55
CA PHE A 265 -6.79 11.96 9.69
C PHE A 265 -8.26 11.52 9.60
N VAL A 266 -8.90 11.74 8.45
CA VAL A 266 -10.33 11.42 8.27
C VAL A 266 -10.58 9.91 8.37
N THR A 267 -9.80 9.08 7.67
CA THR A 267 -10.08 7.65 7.62
C THR A 267 -9.69 6.94 8.92
N ARG A 268 -8.59 7.32 9.56
CA ARG A 268 -8.01 6.60 10.70
C ARG A 268 -8.36 7.19 12.05
N HIS A 269 -8.60 8.53 12.17
CA HIS A 269 -8.93 9.15 13.46
C HIS A 269 -10.38 9.65 13.56
N VAL A 270 -11.15 9.63 12.46
CA VAL A 270 -12.58 9.95 12.49
C VAL A 270 -13.43 8.72 12.18
N LEU A 271 -13.21 8.07 11.03
CA LEU A 271 -14.08 6.98 10.57
C LEU A 271 -13.74 5.62 11.21
N PHE A 272 -12.47 5.29 11.40
CA PHE A 272 -12.08 4.04 12.01
C PHE A 272 -12.51 3.90 13.48
N PRO A 273 -12.43 4.93 14.36
CA PRO A 273 -13.03 4.89 15.68
C PRO A 273 -14.53 4.61 15.69
N ILE A 274 -15.29 5.02 14.66
CA ILE A 274 -16.70 4.67 14.51
C ILE A 274 -16.85 3.16 14.30
N ALA A 275 -16.02 2.55 13.46
CA ALA A 275 -16.01 1.10 13.26
C ALA A 275 -15.61 0.35 14.54
N ILE A 276 -14.62 0.84 15.30
CA ILE A 276 -14.22 0.30 16.60
C ILE A 276 -15.41 0.38 17.60
N LYS A 277 -16.03 1.55 17.71
CA LYS A 277 -17.20 1.75 18.59
C LYS A 277 -18.31 0.76 18.25
N SER A 278 -18.63 0.61 16.96
CA SER A 278 -19.65 -0.34 16.52
C SER A 278 -19.25 -1.80 16.83
N THR A 279 -17.99 -2.16 16.69
CA THR A 279 -17.50 -3.49 17.08
C THR A 279 -17.66 -3.73 18.58
N ILE A 280 -17.40 -2.73 19.43
CA ILE A 280 -17.52 -2.87 20.89
C ILE A 280 -18.98 -2.98 21.32
N PHE A 281 -19.88 -2.12 20.80
CA PHE A 281 -21.23 -1.96 21.32
C PHE A 281 -22.29 -2.68 20.47
N ASP A 282 -22.28 -2.47 19.14
CA ASP A 282 -23.33 -2.99 18.26
C ASP A 282 -23.16 -4.46 17.99
N MET A 283 -21.93 -4.94 17.77
CA MET A 283 -21.65 -6.37 17.62
C MET A 283 -22.16 -7.15 18.84
N ARG A 284 -21.83 -6.68 20.05
CA ARG A 284 -22.27 -7.32 21.29
C ARG A 284 -23.78 -7.32 21.48
N ARG A 285 -24.45 -6.25 21.02
CA ARG A 285 -25.91 -6.09 21.16
C ARG A 285 -26.68 -6.91 20.15
N LEU A 286 -26.18 -7.04 18.92
CA LEU A 286 -26.91 -7.60 17.79
C LEU A 286 -26.59 -9.06 17.51
N ILE A 287 -25.36 -9.50 17.84
CA ILE A 287 -24.93 -10.88 17.62
C ILE A 287 -24.97 -11.64 18.95
N PRO A 288 -25.74 -12.72 19.04
CA PRO A 288 -25.75 -13.56 20.27
C PRO A 288 -24.38 -14.20 20.49
N PHE A 289 -24.01 -14.39 21.76
CA PHE A 289 -22.84 -15.19 22.09
C PHE A 289 -23.19 -16.66 21.85
N ASP A 290 -22.74 -17.23 20.76
CA ASP A 290 -22.97 -18.60 20.36
C ASP A 290 -21.73 -19.18 19.69
N TRP A 291 -21.48 -20.46 19.94
CA TRP A 291 -20.38 -21.20 19.30
C TRP A 291 -20.98 -22.45 18.65
N ASP A 292 -21.30 -22.30 17.37
CA ASP A 292 -21.80 -23.36 16.52
C ASP A 292 -21.14 -23.32 15.15
N PRO A 293 -19.97 -23.96 15.00
CA PRO A 293 -19.21 -23.97 13.75
C PRO A 293 -19.99 -24.56 12.56
N GLU A 294 -20.94 -25.47 12.79
CA GLU A 294 -21.73 -26.08 11.72
C GLU A 294 -22.66 -25.06 11.06
N ARG A 295 -23.24 -24.17 11.87
CA ARG A 295 -24.04 -23.04 11.40
C ARG A 295 -23.23 -21.79 11.09
N GLY A 296 -21.93 -21.78 11.38
CA GLY A 296 -21.02 -20.65 11.14
C GLY A 296 -21.01 -19.59 12.25
N TYR A 297 -21.51 -19.91 13.46
CA TYR A 297 -21.46 -19.01 14.62
C TYR A 297 -20.17 -19.21 15.39
N TYR A 298 -19.40 -18.12 15.52
CA TYR A 298 -18.10 -18.10 16.22
C TYR A 298 -18.00 -16.96 17.25
N HIS A 299 -19.14 -16.32 17.59
CA HIS A 299 -19.15 -15.16 18.47
C HIS A 299 -19.19 -15.59 19.93
N THR A 300 -18.07 -15.44 20.62
CA THR A 300 -17.92 -15.66 22.07
C THR A 300 -17.40 -14.38 22.71
N LEU A 301 -17.46 -14.30 24.04
CA LEU A 301 -16.88 -13.19 24.78
C LEU A 301 -15.36 -13.05 24.48
N GLY A 302 -14.67 -14.19 24.33
CA GLY A 302 -13.24 -14.20 24.00
C GLY A 302 -12.96 -13.66 22.60
N SER A 303 -13.71 -14.12 21.57
CA SER A 303 -13.54 -13.63 20.20
C SER A 303 -13.92 -12.15 20.09
N HIS A 304 -15.02 -11.72 20.72
CA HIS A 304 -15.39 -10.31 20.77
C HIS A 304 -14.29 -9.43 21.37
N THR A 305 -13.77 -9.82 22.54
CA THR A 305 -12.69 -9.10 23.21
C THR A 305 -11.43 -9.03 22.33
N MET A 306 -11.06 -10.13 21.72
CA MET A 306 -9.90 -10.21 20.81
C MET A 306 -10.05 -9.22 19.65
N PHE A 307 -11.20 -9.17 18.96
CA PHE A 307 -11.41 -8.28 17.83
C PHE A 307 -11.26 -6.81 18.22
N TYR A 308 -11.96 -6.34 19.24
CA TYR A 308 -11.86 -4.91 19.59
C TYR A 308 -10.50 -4.53 20.18
N LEU A 309 -9.82 -5.42 20.91
CA LEU A 309 -8.46 -5.15 21.41
C LEU A 309 -7.44 -5.05 20.26
N CYS A 310 -7.52 -5.90 19.26
CA CYS A 310 -6.66 -5.80 18.08
C CYS A 310 -6.94 -4.50 17.30
N LEU A 311 -8.19 -4.10 17.12
CA LEU A 311 -8.53 -2.82 16.47
C LEU A 311 -8.03 -1.62 17.28
N LEU A 312 -8.16 -1.63 18.61
CA LEU A 312 -7.61 -0.59 19.48
C LEU A 312 -6.07 -0.53 19.41
N ALA A 313 -5.40 -1.69 19.36
CA ALA A 313 -3.95 -1.73 19.19
C ALA A 313 -3.52 -1.11 17.86
N LEU A 314 -4.25 -1.35 16.76
CA LEU A 314 -4.02 -0.68 15.48
C LEU A 314 -4.22 0.84 15.59
N GLU A 315 -5.29 1.30 16.25
CA GLU A 315 -5.54 2.73 16.43
C GLU A 315 -4.40 3.42 17.21
N VAL A 316 -3.91 2.80 18.28
CA VAL A 316 -2.76 3.33 19.03
C VAL A 316 -1.52 3.46 18.14
N MET A 317 -1.21 2.45 17.32
CA MET A 317 -0.09 2.53 16.37
C MET A 317 -0.29 3.65 15.34
N GLN A 318 -1.50 3.82 14.84
CA GLN A 318 -1.84 4.88 13.88
C GLN A 318 -1.70 6.28 14.50
N MET A 319 -2.06 6.48 15.77
CA MET A 319 -1.83 7.73 16.49
C MET A 319 -0.32 8.05 16.62
N ILE A 320 0.51 7.05 16.92
CA ILE A 320 1.97 7.22 16.98
C ILE A 320 2.51 7.67 15.61
N TRP A 321 2.08 7.01 14.53
CA TRP A 321 2.50 7.39 13.17
C TRP A 321 1.98 8.78 12.78
N PHE A 322 0.75 9.11 13.15
CA PHE A 322 0.21 10.44 12.87
C PHE A 322 1.02 11.55 13.55
N ALA A 323 1.45 11.35 14.80
CA ALA A 323 2.34 12.28 15.48
C ALA A 323 3.67 12.48 14.73
N MET A 324 4.24 11.40 14.16
CA MET A 324 5.43 11.50 13.30
C MET A 324 5.16 12.24 11.99
N ILE A 325 4.01 11.99 11.35
CA ILE A 325 3.58 12.68 10.12
C ILE A 325 3.44 14.19 10.37
N VAL A 326 2.77 14.58 11.46
CA VAL A 326 2.61 15.99 11.85
C VAL A 326 3.96 16.66 12.12
N ARG A 327 4.91 15.95 12.74
CA ARG A 327 6.27 16.46 12.94
C ARG A 327 6.99 16.73 11.61
N VAL A 328 6.86 15.86 10.64
CA VAL A 328 7.42 16.07 9.28
C VAL A 328 6.74 17.27 8.60
N ALA A 329 5.42 17.38 8.69
CA ALA A 329 4.67 18.50 8.14
C ALA A 329 5.13 19.85 8.76
N TRP A 330 5.34 19.87 10.07
CA TRP A 330 5.84 21.05 10.76
C TRP A 330 7.21 21.50 10.24
N LYS A 331 8.15 20.57 10.04
CA LYS A 331 9.46 20.87 9.46
C LYS A 331 9.36 21.44 8.03
N VAL A 332 8.44 20.91 7.22
CA VAL A 332 8.19 21.43 5.86
C VAL A 332 7.71 22.87 5.91
N VAL A 333 6.74 23.20 6.81
CA VAL A 333 6.18 24.54 6.93
C VAL A 333 7.21 25.54 7.52
N THR A 334 8.08 25.10 8.44
CA THR A 334 9.12 25.94 9.03
C THR A 334 10.36 26.12 8.16
N GLY A 335 10.40 25.50 6.96
CA GLY A 335 11.48 25.67 5.99
C GLY A 335 12.70 24.76 6.23
N GLU A 336 12.65 23.84 7.19
CA GLU A 336 13.75 22.87 7.46
C GLU A 336 13.81 21.73 6.44
N GLY A 337 12.86 21.68 5.48
CA GLY A 337 12.77 20.65 4.47
C GLY A 337 12.13 19.34 4.94
N ALA A 338 11.50 18.61 4.01
CA ALA A 338 10.89 17.30 4.30
C ALA A 338 11.95 16.21 4.23
N THR A 339 12.62 15.91 5.34
CA THR A 339 13.40 14.69 5.50
C THR A 339 12.49 13.58 6.06
N ASP A 340 12.40 12.45 5.38
CA ASP A 340 11.68 11.28 5.92
C ASP A 340 12.50 10.74 7.10
N VAL A 341 12.05 10.99 8.31
CA VAL A 341 12.72 10.56 9.57
C VAL A 341 12.87 9.04 9.66
N ARG A 342 12.17 8.30 8.80
CA ARG A 342 12.18 6.84 8.74
C ARG A 342 13.15 6.26 7.70
N SER A 343 13.61 7.08 6.75
CA SER A 343 14.59 6.65 5.76
C SER A 343 16.00 6.87 6.31
N ASP A 344 16.87 5.88 6.12
CA ASP A 344 18.29 5.92 6.50
C ASP A 344 19.09 6.87 5.57
N GLU A 345 18.61 8.09 5.34
CA GLU A 345 19.36 9.11 4.58
C GLU A 345 20.64 9.56 5.32
N GLU A 346 20.77 9.25 6.63
CA GLU A 346 21.94 9.61 7.44
C GLU A 346 23.19 8.72 7.19
N GLY A 347 23.06 7.58 6.50
CA GLY A 347 24.22 6.75 6.12
C GLY A 347 24.95 7.19 4.85
N GLU A 348 24.47 8.23 4.16
CA GLU A 348 25.00 8.63 2.85
C GLU A 348 26.15 9.66 2.96
N ASP A 349 26.26 10.38 4.07
CA ASP A 349 27.30 11.40 4.27
C ASP A 349 28.63 10.82 4.84
N GLU A 350 28.59 9.63 5.46
CA GLU A 350 29.80 8.99 6.00
C GLU A 350 30.65 8.29 4.94
N ASP A 351 30.06 7.78 3.85
CA ASP A 351 30.82 7.14 2.78
C ASP A 351 31.55 8.13 1.86
N ASP A 352 31.07 9.37 1.77
CA ASP A 352 31.74 10.41 0.96
C ASP A 352 32.94 11.04 1.68
N SER A 353 32.97 10.96 3.02
CA SER A 353 34.10 11.42 3.84
C SER A 353 35.27 10.41 3.90
N GLY A 354 35.00 9.12 3.65
CA GLY A 354 35.99 8.04 3.60
C GLY A 354 36.91 8.10 2.38
N ASP A 355 36.39 8.51 1.22
CA ASP A 355 37.16 8.58 -0.04
C ASP A 355 38.09 9.82 -0.10
N ILE A 356 37.89 10.81 0.76
CA ILE A 356 38.75 12.03 0.80
C ILE A 356 39.97 11.81 1.71
N LYS A 357 39.85 10.96 2.75
CA LYS A 357 40.99 10.68 3.66
C LYS A 357 42.04 9.75 3.08
N ASN A 358 41.72 8.91 2.10
CA ASN A 358 42.69 8.00 1.44
C ASN A 358 43.45 8.63 0.26
N LYS A 359 43.35 9.93 0.04
CA LYS A 359 44.13 10.67 -0.98
C LYS A 359 45.17 11.61 -0.39
N GLN A 360 45.39 11.58 0.93
CA GLN A 360 46.41 12.42 1.61
C GLN A 360 47.43 11.60 2.44
N GLU A 361 47.59 10.30 2.18
CA GLU A 361 48.73 9.53 2.62
C GLU A 361 49.58 9.06 1.43
#